data_ff5d186313f1ac4b61f198064a72e2cf
#
_entry.id   ff5d186313f1ac4b61f198064a72e2cf
#
_cell.length_a   1.000
_cell.length_b   1.000
_cell.length_c   1.000
_cell.angle_alpha   90.00
_cell.angle_beta   90.00
_cell.angle_gamma   90.00
#
_symmetry.space_group_name_H-M   'P 1'
#
loop_
_entity.id
_entity.type
_entity.pdbx_description
1 polymer ?
#
loop_
_entity_poly.entity_id
_entity_poly.type
_entity_poly.pdbx_seq_one_letter_code
_entity_poly.pdbx_strand_id
1 'polypeptide(L)'
;MVPSSELHYAWAAGIIEGEGCFIFSKDKRNNHHTTAVQVEMTDEDVLKRLQLLFGGTIVTSNYPSKLIKNPNGKPSWRWKVMRQADVFDCLLRIMPFLGERRLQRAGELLTYLEPKVLK
;
A
#
# COMPACT_ATOMS: atom_id res chain seq x y z
N MET A 1 -7.69 19.25 19.41
CA MET A 1 -6.81 18.09 19.57
C MET A 1 -7.08 17.08 18.46
N VAL A 2 -6.04 16.64 17.76
CA VAL A 2 -6.17 15.64 16.69
C VAL A 2 -6.41 14.27 17.31
N PRO A 3 -7.45 13.52 16.88
CA PRO A 3 -7.63 12.16 17.38
C PRO A 3 -6.40 11.27 17.09
N SER A 4 -6.07 10.37 18.02
CA SER A 4 -4.89 9.51 17.89
C SER A 4 -4.93 8.66 16.62
N SER A 5 -6.11 8.25 16.16
CA SER A 5 -6.26 7.50 14.90
C SER A 5 -5.81 8.33 13.70
N GLU A 6 -6.12 9.63 13.67
CA GLU A 6 -5.67 10.50 12.59
C GLU A 6 -4.16 10.66 12.57
N LEU A 7 -3.53 10.71 13.75
CA LEU A 7 -2.07 10.76 13.83
C LEU A 7 -1.43 9.51 13.21
N HIS A 8 -2.00 8.34 13.46
CA HIS A 8 -1.51 7.09 12.86
C HIS A 8 -1.68 7.09 11.34
N TYR A 9 -2.83 7.57 10.86
CA TYR A 9 -3.09 7.61 9.43
C TYR A 9 -2.25 8.67 8.71
N ALA A 10 -2.01 9.82 9.37
CA ALA A 10 -1.12 10.83 8.82
C ALA A 10 0.31 10.31 8.71
N TRP A 11 0.78 9.57 9.73
CA TRP A 11 2.10 8.93 9.68
C TRP A 11 2.18 7.93 8.52
N ALA A 12 1.16 7.06 8.40
CA ALA A 12 1.12 6.05 7.34
C ALA A 12 1.09 6.70 5.95
N ALA A 13 0.31 7.76 5.80
CA ALA A 13 0.24 8.50 4.54
C ALA A 13 1.60 9.06 4.16
N GLY A 14 2.37 9.56 5.12
CA GLY A 14 3.73 10.06 4.87
C GLY A 14 4.67 8.97 4.36
N ILE A 15 4.62 7.78 4.97
CA ILE A 15 5.40 6.64 4.52
C ILE A 15 5.00 6.24 3.10
N ILE A 16 3.70 6.13 2.85
CA ILE A 16 3.18 5.73 1.53
C ILE A 16 3.48 6.80 0.47
N GLU A 17 3.40 8.08 0.84
CA GLU A 17 3.72 9.18 -0.06
C GLU A 17 5.18 9.08 -0.55
N GLY A 18 6.10 8.77 0.34
CA GLY A 18 7.52 8.72 0.03
C GLY A 18 7.98 7.40 -0.58
N GLU A 19 7.49 6.28 -0.08
CA GLU A 19 8.02 4.94 -0.40
C GLU A 19 6.97 3.99 -0.99
N GLY A 20 5.72 4.40 -1.05
CA GLY A 20 4.64 3.50 -1.45
C GLY A 20 4.35 3.48 -2.93
N CYS A 21 3.48 2.53 -3.30
CA CYS A 21 2.99 2.40 -4.67
C CYS A 21 1.53 1.96 -4.61
N PHE A 22 0.69 2.62 -5.40
CA PHE A 22 -0.69 2.20 -5.61
C PHE A 22 -0.75 1.43 -6.92
N ILE A 23 -1.11 0.15 -6.84
CA ILE A 23 -1.20 -0.71 -8.01
C ILE A 23 -2.63 -0.72 -8.51
N PHE A 24 -2.79 -0.47 -9.80
CA PHE A 24 -4.07 -0.52 -10.48
C PHE A 24 -3.80 -1.06 -11.88
N SER A 25 -3.84 -2.39 -12.03
CA SER A 25 -3.52 -3.02 -13.29
C SER A 25 -4.69 -3.84 -13.81
N LYS A 26 -4.99 -3.70 -15.10
CA LYS A 26 -6.08 -4.40 -15.75
C LYS A 26 -5.62 -5.78 -16.20
N ASP A 27 -6.42 -6.81 -15.86
CA ASP A 27 -6.24 -8.13 -16.43
C ASP A 27 -6.84 -8.14 -17.83
N LYS A 28 -6.04 -8.47 -18.83
CA LYS A 28 -6.47 -8.46 -20.23
C LYS A 28 -7.54 -9.52 -20.53
N ARG A 29 -7.71 -10.50 -19.64
CA ARG A 29 -8.59 -11.65 -19.89
C ARG A 29 -10.06 -11.42 -19.52
N ASN A 30 -10.35 -10.55 -18.54
CA ASN A 30 -11.69 -10.53 -17.94
C ASN A 30 -12.16 -9.17 -17.41
N ASN A 31 -11.62 -8.07 -17.88
CA ASN A 31 -11.97 -6.73 -17.37
C ASN A 31 -11.80 -6.55 -15.86
N HIS A 32 -11.13 -7.50 -15.21
CA HIS A 32 -10.85 -7.41 -13.79
C HIS A 32 -9.58 -6.57 -13.58
N HIS A 33 -9.62 -5.68 -12.59
CA HIS A 33 -8.45 -4.89 -12.22
C HIS A 33 -7.91 -5.41 -10.89
N THR A 34 -6.59 -5.53 -10.82
CA THR A 34 -5.91 -5.79 -9.55
C THR A 34 -5.61 -4.45 -8.90
N THR A 35 -6.02 -4.29 -7.66
CA THR A 35 -5.73 -3.11 -6.86
C THR A 35 -4.89 -3.50 -5.66
N ALA A 36 -3.92 -2.67 -5.30
CA ALA A 36 -3.08 -2.92 -4.13
C ALA A 36 -2.43 -1.64 -3.66
N VAL A 37 -2.08 -1.62 -2.38
CA VAL A 37 -1.17 -0.63 -1.80
C VAL A 37 0.03 -1.40 -1.29
N GLN A 38 1.25 -0.97 -1.64
CA GLN A 38 2.44 -1.65 -1.17
C GLN A 38 3.54 -0.67 -0.81
N VAL A 39 4.39 -1.09 0.13
CA VAL A 39 5.60 -0.37 0.54
C VAL A 39 6.72 -1.40 0.69
N GLU A 40 7.88 -1.12 0.11
CA GLU A 40 9.06 -1.95 0.26
C GLU A 40 10.17 -1.13 0.89
N MET A 41 10.81 -1.66 1.93
CA MET A 41 11.89 -0.97 2.61
C MET A 41 12.70 -1.93 3.48
N THR A 42 13.82 -1.45 4.00
CA THR A 42 14.71 -2.24 4.85
C THR A 42 14.30 -2.22 6.33
N ASP A 43 13.37 -1.36 6.72
CA ASP A 43 12.90 -1.21 8.10
C ASP A 43 11.63 -2.01 8.33
N GLU A 44 11.76 -3.27 8.70
CA GLU A 44 10.62 -4.18 8.88
C GLU A 44 9.63 -3.66 9.93
N ASP A 45 10.10 -3.03 10.98
CA ASP A 45 9.25 -2.49 12.05
C ASP A 45 8.24 -1.46 11.53
N VAL A 46 8.63 -0.64 10.54
CA VAL A 46 7.75 0.32 9.90
C VAL A 46 6.61 -0.42 9.16
N LEU A 47 6.97 -1.48 8.45
CA LEU A 47 5.98 -2.28 7.71
C LEU A 47 5.02 -3.01 8.65
N LYS A 48 5.51 -3.48 9.80
CA LYS A 48 4.65 -4.10 10.81
C LYS A 48 3.62 -3.12 11.36
N ARG A 49 4.00 -1.85 11.51
CA ARG A 49 3.05 -0.81 11.92
C ARG A 49 1.98 -0.56 10.87
N LEU A 50 2.36 -0.55 9.59
CA LEU A 50 1.38 -0.46 8.49
C LEU A 50 0.42 -1.65 8.50
N GLN A 51 0.94 -2.85 8.74
CA GLN A 51 0.13 -4.06 8.82
C GLN A 51 -0.89 -4.00 9.97
N LEU A 52 -0.48 -3.47 11.12
CA LEU A 52 -1.40 -3.29 12.24
C LEU A 52 -2.54 -2.32 11.91
N LEU A 53 -2.25 -1.29 11.11
CA LEU A 53 -3.26 -0.29 10.77
C LEU A 53 -4.22 -0.76 9.66
N PHE A 54 -3.71 -1.48 8.67
CA PHE A 54 -4.47 -1.75 7.44
C PHE A 54 -4.59 -3.22 7.08
N GLY A 55 -3.95 -4.11 7.80
CA GLY A 55 -3.88 -5.51 7.41
C GLY A 55 -2.84 -5.73 6.33
N GLY A 56 -3.05 -6.75 5.52
CA GLY A 56 -2.11 -7.11 4.46
C GLY A 56 -1.04 -8.08 4.92
N THR A 57 -0.06 -8.32 4.06
CA THR A 57 1.00 -9.30 4.30
C THR A 57 2.36 -8.65 4.17
N ILE A 58 3.35 -9.21 4.86
CA ILE A 58 4.74 -8.78 4.77
C ILE A 58 5.56 -9.99 4.32
N VAL A 59 6.34 -9.82 3.25
CA VAL A 59 7.22 -10.85 2.72
C VAL A 59 8.62 -10.29 2.57
N THR A 60 9.63 -11.16 2.64
CA THR A 60 10.99 -10.75 2.35
C THR A 60 11.17 -10.55 0.84
N SER A 61 11.91 -9.52 0.47
CA SER A 61 12.29 -9.26 -0.91
C SER A 61 13.60 -9.94 -1.29
N ASN A 62 14.20 -10.72 -0.38
CA ASN A 62 15.48 -11.40 -0.63
C ASN A 62 15.26 -12.75 -1.31
N TYR A 63 14.85 -12.72 -2.57
CA TYR A 63 14.74 -13.91 -3.38
C TYR A 63 16.09 -14.22 -4.06
N PRO A 64 16.34 -15.50 -4.44
CA PRO A 64 17.65 -15.90 -4.95
C PRO A 64 18.17 -15.09 -6.13
N SER A 65 17.31 -14.72 -7.09
CA SER A 65 17.74 -13.95 -8.25
C SER A 65 18.23 -12.53 -7.86
N LYS A 66 17.63 -11.93 -6.84
CA LYS A 66 18.06 -10.63 -6.33
C LYS A 66 19.43 -10.74 -5.66
N LEU A 67 19.66 -11.82 -4.89
CA LEU A 67 20.94 -12.05 -4.21
C LEU A 67 22.07 -12.32 -5.20
N ILE A 68 21.78 -12.97 -6.34
CA ILE A 68 22.76 -13.17 -7.41
C ILE A 68 23.21 -11.83 -7.98
N LYS A 69 22.27 -10.90 -8.20
CA LYS A 69 22.58 -9.58 -8.75
C LYS A 69 23.25 -8.66 -7.73
N ASN A 70 22.93 -8.80 -6.47
CA ASN A 70 23.42 -7.94 -5.41
C ASN A 70 23.63 -8.74 -4.12
N PRO A 71 24.69 -9.59 -4.08
CA PRO A 71 24.91 -10.49 -2.94
C PRO A 71 25.18 -9.76 -1.62
N ASN A 72 25.61 -8.50 -1.67
CA ASN A 72 25.85 -7.69 -0.49
C ASN A 72 24.71 -6.71 -0.20
N GLY A 73 23.59 -6.83 -0.91
CA GLY A 73 22.43 -5.98 -0.69
C GLY A 73 21.81 -6.20 0.69
N LYS A 74 21.32 -5.13 1.30
CA LYS A 74 20.62 -5.23 2.59
C LYS A 74 19.32 -5.99 2.41
N PRO A 75 18.91 -6.80 3.40
CA PRO A 75 17.59 -7.41 3.39
C PRO A 75 16.51 -6.33 3.31
N SER A 76 15.49 -6.60 2.54
CA SER A 76 14.31 -5.73 2.48
C SER A 76 13.05 -6.55 2.60
N TRP A 77 11.97 -5.88 2.95
CA TRP A 77 10.66 -6.49 3.10
C TRP A 77 9.65 -5.69 2.30
N ARG A 78 8.57 -6.36 1.91
CA ARG A 78 7.46 -5.73 1.21
C ARG A 78 6.18 -5.97 1.99
N TRP A 79 5.51 -4.87 2.35
CA TRP A 79 4.14 -4.91 2.85
C TRP A 79 3.21 -4.66 1.67
N LYS A 80 2.13 -5.45 1.59
CA LYS A 80 1.17 -5.31 0.50
C LYS A 80 -0.22 -5.64 1.00
N VAL A 81 -1.18 -4.79 0.69
CA VAL A 81 -2.58 -5.03 0.93
C VAL A 81 -3.28 -5.13 -0.42
N MET A 82 -4.03 -6.23 -0.64
CA MET A 82 -4.67 -6.53 -1.94
C MET A 82 -6.17 -6.76 -1.83
N ARG A 83 -6.65 -7.21 -0.67
CA ARG A 83 -8.09 -7.43 -0.51
C ARG A 83 -8.83 -6.13 -0.76
N GLN A 84 -9.85 -6.16 -1.64
CA GLN A 84 -10.54 -4.95 -2.10
C GLN A 84 -11.06 -4.09 -0.96
N ALA A 85 -11.72 -4.70 0.03
CA ALA A 85 -12.23 -3.94 1.18
C ALA A 85 -11.11 -3.28 1.97
N ASP A 86 -9.97 -3.95 2.13
CA ASP A 86 -8.84 -3.42 2.88
C ASP A 86 -8.12 -2.31 2.11
N VAL A 87 -8.00 -2.45 0.79
CA VAL A 87 -7.43 -1.38 -0.05
C VAL A 87 -8.32 -0.14 0.00
N PHE A 88 -9.62 -0.33 -0.13
CA PHE A 88 -10.60 0.76 -0.07
C PHE A 88 -10.51 1.49 1.27
N ASP A 89 -10.52 0.76 2.38
CA ASP A 89 -10.40 1.35 3.72
C ASP A 89 -9.08 2.10 3.90
N CYS A 90 -7.97 1.50 3.49
CA CYS A 90 -6.65 2.12 3.58
C CYS A 90 -6.63 3.46 2.84
N LEU A 91 -7.10 3.47 1.58
CA LEU A 91 -7.10 4.67 0.76
C LEU A 91 -7.97 5.78 1.36
N LEU A 92 -9.16 5.43 1.86
CA LEU A 92 -10.03 6.43 2.50
C LEU A 92 -9.35 7.08 3.71
N ARG A 93 -8.62 6.30 4.50
CA ARG A 93 -8.01 6.80 5.73
C ARG A 93 -6.78 7.66 5.48
N ILE A 94 -6.01 7.39 4.44
CA ILE A 94 -4.79 8.15 4.15
C ILE A 94 -5.01 9.31 3.19
N MET A 95 -6.10 9.30 2.42
CA MET A 95 -6.31 10.26 1.35
C MET A 95 -6.28 11.73 1.80
N PRO A 96 -6.80 12.12 2.99
CA PRO A 96 -6.71 13.53 3.41
C PRO A 96 -5.28 14.05 3.59
N PHE A 97 -4.29 13.16 3.67
CA PHE A 97 -2.91 13.51 3.96
C PHE A 97 -1.97 13.32 2.77
N LEU A 98 -2.51 12.97 1.59
CA LEU A 98 -1.69 12.70 0.40
C LEU A 98 -1.48 13.97 -0.43
N GLY A 99 -0.35 14.02 -1.14
CA GLY A 99 -0.12 15.04 -2.14
C GLY A 99 -0.97 14.83 -3.39
N GLU A 100 -1.00 15.82 -4.29
CA GLU A 100 -1.91 15.82 -5.44
C GLU A 100 -1.80 14.58 -6.33
N ARG A 101 -0.58 14.20 -6.67
CA ARG A 101 -0.36 13.06 -7.59
C ARG A 101 -0.85 11.75 -6.98
N ARG A 102 -0.52 11.51 -5.71
CA ARG A 102 -0.97 10.31 -4.99
C ARG A 102 -2.48 10.33 -4.78
N LEU A 103 -3.03 11.50 -4.48
CA LEU A 103 -4.47 11.66 -4.27
C LEU A 103 -5.24 11.35 -5.55
N GLN A 104 -4.75 11.81 -6.71
CA GLN A 104 -5.38 11.50 -7.99
C GLN A 104 -5.36 9.99 -8.25
N ARG A 105 -4.25 9.33 -8.01
CA ARG A 105 -4.13 7.89 -8.21
C ARG A 105 -5.02 7.13 -7.24
N ALA A 106 -5.06 7.54 -5.97
CA ALA A 106 -5.97 6.95 -4.98
C ALA A 106 -7.42 7.08 -5.43
N GLY A 107 -7.79 8.24 -5.98
CA GLY A 107 -9.14 8.47 -6.51
C GLY A 107 -9.53 7.51 -7.63
N GLU A 108 -8.59 7.18 -8.51
CA GLU A 108 -8.83 6.19 -9.58
C GLU A 108 -9.16 4.81 -8.99
N LEU A 109 -8.39 4.37 -7.99
CA LEU A 109 -8.64 3.10 -7.32
C LEU A 109 -9.97 3.12 -6.56
N LEU A 110 -10.25 4.21 -5.84
CA LEU A 110 -11.50 4.35 -5.08
C LEU A 110 -12.72 4.31 -5.99
N THR A 111 -12.65 4.96 -7.14
CA THR A 111 -13.75 4.96 -8.11
C THR A 111 -14.05 3.53 -8.61
N TYR A 112 -13.01 2.76 -8.87
CA TYR A 112 -13.15 1.37 -9.29
C TYR A 112 -13.70 0.49 -8.15
N LEU A 113 -13.21 0.71 -6.93
CA LEU A 113 -13.51 -0.17 -5.78
C LEU A 113 -14.87 0.11 -5.14
N GLU A 114 -15.34 1.36 -5.16
CA GLU A 114 -16.55 1.75 -4.45
C GLU A 114 -17.75 0.86 -4.75
N PRO A 115 -18.14 0.62 -6.02
CA PRO A 115 -19.29 -0.25 -6.30
C PRO A 115 -19.06 -1.71 -5.92
N LYS A 116 -17.82 -2.15 -5.78
CA LYS A 116 -17.50 -3.52 -5.43
C LYS A 116 -17.49 -3.75 -3.93
N VAL A 117 -17.16 -2.72 -3.16
CA VAL A 117 -17.02 -2.79 -1.70
C VAL A 117 -18.31 -2.39 -1.00
N LEU A 118 -19.02 -1.40 -1.53
CA LEU A 118 -20.23 -0.82 -0.91
C LEU A 118 -21.53 -1.37 -1.52
N LYS A 119 -21.56 -2.63 -1.86
CA LYS A 119 -22.79 -3.28 -2.34
C LYS A 119 -23.83 -3.39 -1.23
#